data_f756e3d3525347b3035eda7558f91715
#
_entry.id   f756e3d3525347b3035eda7558f91715
#
_cell.length_a   1.000
_cell.length_b   1.000
_cell.length_c   1.000
_cell.angle_alpha   90.00
_cell.angle_beta   90.00
_cell.angle_gamma   90.00
#
_symmetry.space_group_name_H-M   'P 1'
#
loop_
_entity.id
_entity.type
_entity.pdbx_description
1 polymer ?
#
loop_
_entity_poly.entity_id
_entity_poly.type
_entity_poly.pdbx_seq_one_letter_code
_entity_poly.pdbx_strand_id
1 'polypeptide(L)'
;MKLASFHDGSRDGQLAVVSRDLGSACYASGIAATLQQALQDWNFIAPQLQTLSDALNSGHARHAFAFDPALCLAPLPRAFQWALASCAPEEGAPPGHAPDSAAPALFLAAGDTLRGPCGPLPALPGALDFEPQLAAIVADAPRAATADQGQDAIRLLALACPLRLREAPWADSCPATAFAPVALTPDELGPAWQAGVASLTLQASLNGRKTGLLDTRRAWSLGQLAAACARTRALTAGSLLGAGPTPAASGHSSIQQRRASGLQAAWLQAGDALHLQARAKDGAPLFGAIDLRLS
;
A
#
# COMPACT_ATOMS: atom_id res chain seq x y z
N MET A 1 2.18 13.79 -7.81
CA MET A 1 1.20 13.22 -8.78
C MET A 1 0.58 11.94 -8.24
N LYS A 2 -0.61 11.57 -8.77
CA LYS A 2 -1.34 10.35 -8.42
C LYS A 2 -1.44 9.43 -9.64
N LEU A 3 -1.19 8.14 -9.47
CA LEU A 3 -1.12 7.13 -10.53
C LEU A 3 -2.02 5.94 -10.21
N ALA A 4 -2.69 5.40 -11.21
CA ALA A 4 -3.53 4.20 -11.11
C ALA A 4 -3.27 3.26 -12.30
N SER A 5 -3.51 1.97 -12.10
CA SER A 5 -3.52 0.95 -13.15
C SER A 5 -4.96 0.52 -13.42
N PHE A 6 -5.48 0.84 -14.60
CA PHE A 6 -6.84 0.48 -15.00
C PHE A 6 -6.88 -0.89 -15.63
N HIS A 7 -7.95 -1.62 -15.36
CA HIS A 7 -8.19 -2.92 -15.98
C HIS A 7 -8.42 -2.77 -17.50
N ASP A 8 -7.57 -3.39 -18.29
CA ASP A 8 -7.62 -3.40 -19.75
C ASP A 8 -7.64 -4.81 -20.36
N GLY A 9 -7.81 -5.83 -19.51
CA GLY A 9 -7.72 -7.24 -19.86
C GLY A 9 -6.31 -7.82 -19.75
N SER A 10 -5.28 -7.00 -19.65
CA SER A 10 -3.92 -7.45 -19.33
C SER A 10 -3.72 -7.68 -17.83
N ARG A 11 -2.61 -8.29 -17.44
CA ARG A 11 -2.29 -8.55 -16.04
C ARG A 11 -1.79 -7.31 -15.29
N ASP A 12 -1.21 -6.35 -15.99
CA ASP A 12 -0.58 -5.16 -15.39
C ASP A 12 -1.46 -3.92 -15.52
N GLY A 13 -2.49 -3.99 -16.35
CA GLY A 13 -3.40 -2.89 -16.61
C GLY A 13 -2.73 -1.72 -17.35
N GLN A 14 -3.53 -0.73 -17.69
CA GLN A 14 -3.09 0.49 -18.37
C GLN A 14 -2.83 1.59 -17.35
N LEU A 15 -1.65 2.22 -17.41
CA LEU A 15 -1.28 3.33 -16.55
C LEU A 15 -2.12 4.59 -16.85
N ALA A 16 -2.62 5.22 -15.80
CA ALA A 16 -3.27 6.52 -15.86
C ALA A 16 -2.77 7.46 -14.77
N VAL A 17 -2.78 8.74 -15.06
CA VAL A 17 -2.65 9.83 -14.09
C VAL A 17 -4.04 10.15 -13.56
N VAL A 18 -4.16 10.37 -12.25
CA VAL A 18 -5.42 10.68 -11.57
C VAL A 18 -5.33 12.08 -10.97
N SER A 19 -6.41 12.85 -11.06
CA SER A 19 -6.48 14.20 -10.46
C SER A 19 -6.37 14.15 -8.93
N ARG A 20 -5.94 15.28 -8.32
CA ARG A 20 -5.75 15.35 -6.86
C ARG A 20 -7.02 15.11 -6.06
N ASP A 21 -8.15 15.52 -6.60
CA ASP A 21 -9.48 15.33 -6.01
C ASP A 21 -10.07 13.94 -6.24
N LEU A 22 -9.40 13.09 -7.04
CA LEU A 22 -9.87 11.79 -7.51
C LEU A 22 -11.17 11.86 -8.36
N GLY A 23 -11.43 13.01 -8.99
CA GLY A 23 -12.61 13.21 -9.83
C GLY A 23 -12.40 12.78 -11.29
N SER A 24 -11.16 12.82 -11.78
CA SER A 24 -10.85 12.53 -13.18
C SER A 24 -9.53 11.79 -13.33
N ALA A 25 -9.38 11.14 -14.49
CA ALA A 25 -8.16 10.46 -14.88
C ALA A 25 -7.84 10.67 -16.35
N CYS A 26 -6.59 10.44 -16.72
CA CYS A 26 -6.13 10.47 -18.11
C CYS A 26 -5.10 9.35 -18.30
N TYR A 27 -5.27 8.52 -19.32
CA TYR A 27 -4.29 7.49 -19.64
C TYR A 27 -2.93 8.09 -20.01
N ALA A 28 -1.87 7.47 -19.53
CA ALA A 28 -0.49 7.86 -19.83
C ALA A 28 -0.03 7.38 -21.23
N SER A 29 -0.94 7.41 -22.21
CA SER A 29 -0.71 6.96 -23.57
C SER A 29 0.45 7.72 -24.21
N GLY A 30 1.40 6.98 -24.79
CA GLY A 30 2.62 7.56 -25.38
C GLY A 30 3.70 7.94 -24.38
N ILE A 31 3.46 7.79 -23.08
CA ILE A 31 4.45 8.02 -22.00
C ILE A 31 4.92 6.68 -21.45
N ALA A 32 4.03 5.91 -20.85
CA ALA A 32 4.29 4.55 -20.38
C ALA A 32 2.99 3.72 -20.39
N ALA A 33 3.07 2.47 -20.83
CA ALA A 33 1.90 1.60 -20.90
C ALA A 33 1.46 1.11 -19.51
N THR A 34 2.43 0.78 -18.63
CA THR A 34 2.18 0.24 -17.29
C THR A 34 2.98 0.99 -16.24
N LEU A 35 2.57 0.89 -14.97
CA LEU A 35 3.36 1.46 -13.88
C LEU A 35 4.75 0.82 -13.78
N GLN A 36 4.86 -0.50 -14.00
CA GLN A 36 6.15 -1.18 -14.00
C GLN A 36 7.12 -0.59 -15.03
N GLN A 37 6.64 -0.30 -16.24
CA GLN A 37 7.43 0.35 -17.26
C GLN A 37 7.90 1.74 -16.81
N ALA A 38 7.01 2.52 -16.19
CA ALA A 38 7.38 3.85 -15.69
C ALA A 38 8.44 3.78 -14.58
N LEU A 39 8.35 2.78 -13.69
CA LEU A 39 9.32 2.60 -12.60
C LEU A 39 10.72 2.19 -13.09
N GLN A 40 10.81 1.44 -14.19
CA GLN A 40 12.09 0.99 -14.77
C GLN A 40 12.91 2.16 -15.35
N ASP A 41 12.24 3.21 -15.82
CA ASP A 41 12.90 4.41 -16.36
C ASP A 41 12.32 5.69 -15.73
N TRP A 42 12.21 5.68 -14.40
CA TRP A 42 11.51 6.71 -13.64
C TRP A 42 12.02 8.12 -13.92
N ASN A 43 13.34 8.30 -14.00
CA ASN A 43 13.93 9.62 -14.16
C ASN A 43 13.57 10.27 -15.50
N PHE A 44 13.33 9.47 -16.53
CA PHE A 44 12.91 9.94 -17.85
C PHE A 44 11.38 10.06 -17.94
N ILE A 45 10.65 9.13 -17.34
CA ILE A 45 9.17 9.02 -17.46
C ILE A 45 8.45 9.97 -16.48
N ALA A 46 8.94 10.12 -15.24
CA ALA A 46 8.24 10.88 -14.21
C ALA A 46 7.99 12.36 -14.57
N PRO A 47 8.93 13.11 -15.22
CA PRO A 47 8.65 14.48 -15.65
C PRO A 47 7.50 14.57 -16.66
N GLN A 48 7.34 13.57 -17.54
CA GLN A 48 6.26 13.53 -18.53
C GLN A 48 4.92 13.23 -17.84
N LEU A 49 4.90 12.31 -16.89
CA LEU A 49 3.71 12.03 -16.07
C LEU A 49 3.34 13.24 -15.22
N GLN A 50 4.31 13.98 -14.69
CA GLN A 50 4.05 15.21 -13.94
C GLN A 50 3.43 16.29 -14.84
N THR A 51 3.91 16.47 -16.05
CA THR A 51 3.32 17.39 -17.04
C THR A 51 1.86 17.02 -17.34
N LEU A 52 1.56 15.72 -17.50
CA LEU A 52 0.20 15.23 -17.71
C LEU A 52 -0.66 15.46 -16.45
N SER A 53 -0.10 15.26 -15.25
CA SER A 53 -0.76 15.52 -13.98
C SER A 53 -1.13 17.00 -13.82
N ASP A 54 -0.22 17.90 -14.17
CA ASP A 54 -0.47 19.34 -14.09
C ASP A 54 -1.54 19.78 -15.09
N ALA A 55 -1.49 19.25 -16.31
CA ALA A 55 -2.54 19.48 -17.31
C ALA A 55 -3.91 18.95 -16.86
N LEU A 56 -3.96 17.77 -16.23
CA LEU A 56 -5.20 17.19 -15.73
C LEU A 56 -5.78 18.03 -14.58
N ASN A 57 -4.97 18.42 -13.62
CA ASN A 57 -5.41 19.20 -12.46
C ASN A 57 -5.79 20.65 -12.81
N SER A 58 -5.31 21.18 -13.94
CA SER A 58 -5.71 22.49 -14.46
C SER A 58 -6.85 22.44 -15.47
N GLY A 59 -7.42 21.24 -15.74
CA GLY A 59 -8.51 21.05 -16.69
C GLY A 59 -8.12 21.12 -18.18
N HIS A 60 -6.81 21.05 -18.50
CA HIS A 60 -6.28 21.14 -19.85
C HIS A 60 -5.89 19.79 -20.46
N ALA A 61 -6.00 18.68 -19.70
CA ALA A 61 -5.67 17.37 -20.24
C ALA A 61 -6.69 16.94 -21.31
N ARG A 62 -6.18 16.61 -22.51
CA ARG A 62 -7.00 16.02 -23.55
C ARG A 62 -7.39 14.59 -23.17
N HIS A 63 -8.60 14.17 -23.51
CA HIS A 63 -9.11 12.82 -23.23
C HIS A 63 -9.19 12.45 -21.74
N ALA A 64 -9.32 13.45 -20.86
CA ALA A 64 -9.66 13.19 -19.47
C ALA A 64 -11.05 12.55 -19.37
N PHE A 65 -11.20 11.62 -18.43
CA PHE A 65 -12.46 10.91 -18.16
C PHE A 65 -12.74 10.86 -16.66
N ALA A 66 -13.96 10.56 -16.26
CA ALA A 66 -14.34 10.42 -14.85
C ALA A 66 -13.57 9.25 -14.21
N PHE A 67 -12.95 9.47 -13.07
CA PHE A 67 -12.22 8.42 -12.34
C PHE A 67 -13.20 7.47 -11.67
N ASP A 68 -13.10 6.18 -11.98
CA ASP A 68 -13.88 5.12 -11.34
C ASP A 68 -12.93 4.11 -10.66
N PRO A 69 -12.86 4.09 -9.32
CA PRO A 69 -12.01 3.15 -8.58
C PRO A 69 -12.36 1.66 -8.84
N ALA A 70 -13.62 1.36 -9.22
CA ALA A 70 -14.03 -0.01 -9.48
C ALA A 70 -13.36 -0.62 -10.73
N LEU A 71 -12.85 0.24 -11.62
CA LEU A 71 -12.10 -0.17 -12.81
C LEU A 71 -10.60 -0.30 -12.57
N CYS A 72 -10.13 -0.07 -11.34
CA CYS A 72 -8.72 -0.12 -11.00
C CYS A 72 -8.29 -1.51 -10.53
N LEU A 73 -7.11 -1.91 -10.96
CA LEU A 73 -6.29 -2.96 -10.33
C LEU A 73 -5.56 -2.39 -9.10
N ALA A 74 -4.75 -3.20 -8.41
CA ALA A 74 -3.71 -2.64 -7.54
C ALA A 74 -2.84 -1.68 -8.37
N PRO A 75 -2.30 -0.59 -7.78
CA PRO A 75 -1.44 0.33 -8.54
C PRO A 75 -0.26 -0.37 -9.24
N LEU A 76 0.31 -1.39 -8.59
CA LEU A 76 1.28 -2.32 -9.18
C LEU A 76 0.73 -3.74 -9.01
N PRO A 77 0.02 -4.31 -10.01
CA PRO A 77 -0.71 -5.58 -9.87
C PRO A 77 0.19 -6.80 -9.65
N ARG A 78 1.43 -6.72 -10.12
CA ARG A 78 2.47 -7.72 -9.91
C ARG A 78 3.76 -7.05 -9.46
N ALA A 79 4.32 -7.50 -8.36
CA ALA A 79 5.56 -6.98 -7.82
C ALA A 79 6.65 -8.06 -7.79
N PHE A 80 7.89 -7.67 -8.03
CA PHE A 80 9.04 -8.59 -7.93
C PHE A 80 9.21 -9.12 -6.52
N GLN A 81 8.89 -8.32 -5.52
CA GLN A 81 8.77 -8.74 -4.14
C GLN A 81 7.73 -7.90 -3.40
N TRP A 82 7.10 -8.51 -2.42
CA TRP A 82 6.29 -7.84 -1.43
C TRP A 82 6.89 -8.13 -0.05
N ALA A 83 7.66 -7.18 0.48
CA ALA A 83 8.29 -7.29 1.79
C ALA A 83 7.47 -6.51 2.82
N LEU A 84 7.13 -7.15 3.92
CA LEU A 84 6.32 -6.59 5.00
C LEU A 84 7.17 -6.45 6.26
N ALA A 85 7.14 -5.28 6.89
CA ALA A 85 7.68 -5.12 8.22
C ALA A 85 6.75 -5.76 9.25
N SER A 86 7.30 -6.48 10.21
CA SER A 86 6.59 -6.93 11.40
C SER A 86 6.84 -5.96 12.55
N CYS A 87 5.79 -5.57 13.24
CA CYS A 87 5.86 -4.62 14.35
C CYS A 87 5.76 -5.28 15.73
N ALA A 88 5.55 -6.59 15.80
CA ALA A 88 5.41 -7.33 17.04
C ALA A 88 6.13 -8.68 16.95
N PRO A 89 6.63 -9.23 18.07
CA PRO A 89 6.98 -10.63 18.15
C PRO A 89 5.68 -11.43 17.98
N GLU A 90 5.48 -12.01 16.80
CA GLU A 90 4.40 -12.97 16.57
C GLU A 90 4.91 -14.36 17.00
N GLU A 91 4.05 -15.16 17.64
CA GLU A 91 4.33 -16.58 17.86
C GLU A 91 4.67 -17.23 16.52
N GLY A 92 5.84 -17.85 16.42
CA GLY A 92 6.35 -18.44 15.17
C GLY A 92 7.25 -17.52 14.34
N ALA A 93 7.50 -16.28 14.76
CA ALA A 93 8.51 -15.45 14.11
C ALA A 93 9.91 -16.10 14.20
N PRO A 94 10.76 -15.98 13.15
CA PRO A 94 12.11 -16.53 13.18
C PRO A 94 12.92 -16.01 14.36
N PRO A 95 13.85 -16.82 14.92
CA PRO A 95 14.74 -16.38 16.00
C PRO A 95 15.50 -15.10 15.64
N GLY A 96 15.61 -14.16 16.56
CA GLY A 96 16.31 -12.88 16.37
C GLY A 96 15.41 -11.67 16.15
N HIS A 97 14.10 -11.84 16.24
CA HIS A 97 13.13 -10.75 16.22
C HIS A 97 12.91 -10.22 17.65
N ALA A 98 13.73 -9.25 18.04
CA ALA A 98 13.48 -8.51 19.28
C ALA A 98 12.61 -7.28 18.97
N PRO A 99 11.62 -6.96 19.82
CA PRO A 99 10.75 -5.78 19.64
C PRO A 99 11.51 -4.46 19.59
N ASP A 100 12.68 -4.40 20.21
CA ASP A 100 13.53 -3.21 20.34
C ASP A 100 14.71 -3.19 19.36
N SER A 101 14.72 -4.05 18.32
CA SER A 101 15.79 -3.98 17.32
C SER A 101 15.66 -2.70 16.50
N ALA A 102 16.79 -1.98 16.32
CA ALA A 102 16.86 -0.76 15.50
C ALA A 102 16.51 -0.98 14.01
N ALA A 103 16.29 -2.23 13.60
CA ALA A 103 15.90 -2.60 12.25
C ALA A 103 14.57 -3.35 12.28
N PRO A 104 13.63 -3.04 11.37
CA PRO A 104 12.37 -3.77 11.27
C PRO A 104 12.63 -5.24 10.92
N ALA A 105 11.90 -6.13 11.54
CA ALA A 105 11.80 -7.51 11.12
C ALA A 105 11.01 -7.58 9.81
N LEU A 106 11.47 -8.41 8.87
CA LEU A 106 10.90 -8.48 7.53
C LEU A 106 10.46 -9.90 7.20
N PHE A 107 9.33 -10.02 6.53
CA PHE A 107 8.95 -11.25 5.84
C PHE A 107 8.52 -10.95 4.40
N LEU A 108 8.62 -11.96 3.54
CA LEU A 108 8.19 -11.86 2.16
C LEU A 108 6.79 -12.48 2.04
N ALA A 109 5.87 -11.72 1.47
CA ALA A 109 4.56 -12.17 1.06
C ALA A 109 4.52 -12.39 -0.45
N ALA A 110 3.47 -13.05 -0.94
CA ALA A 110 3.29 -13.28 -2.37
C ALA A 110 3.06 -11.95 -3.10
N GLY A 111 3.87 -11.68 -4.12
CA GLY A 111 3.77 -10.48 -4.96
C GLY A 111 2.82 -10.64 -6.16
N ASP A 112 2.17 -11.79 -6.32
CA ASP A 112 1.28 -12.15 -7.42
C ASP A 112 -0.21 -12.19 -7.03
N THR A 113 -0.51 -12.02 -5.73
CA THR A 113 -1.87 -12.01 -5.18
C THR A 113 -2.33 -10.60 -4.80
N LEU A 114 -1.80 -9.57 -5.47
CA LEU A 114 -2.15 -8.18 -5.24
C LEU A 114 -3.49 -7.85 -5.90
N ARG A 115 -4.42 -7.30 -5.11
CA ARG A 115 -5.80 -7.03 -5.52
C ARG A 115 -6.06 -5.54 -5.56
N GLY A 116 -6.97 -5.14 -6.47
CA GLY A 116 -7.46 -3.78 -6.56
C GLY A 116 -8.34 -3.37 -5.36
N PRO A 117 -8.86 -2.14 -5.39
CA PRO A 117 -9.57 -1.55 -4.26
C PRO A 117 -10.95 -2.15 -4.01
N CYS A 118 -11.55 -2.73 -5.03
CA CYS A 118 -12.92 -3.22 -5.00
C CYS A 118 -12.98 -4.67 -5.48
N GLY A 119 -14.02 -5.36 -5.08
CA GLY A 119 -14.32 -6.70 -5.58
C GLY A 119 -14.35 -7.75 -4.47
N PRO A 120 -14.81 -8.94 -4.83
CA PRO A 120 -14.88 -10.05 -3.89
C PRO A 120 -13.48 -10.62 -3.65
N LEU A 121 -13.18 -10.90 -2.39
CA LEU A 121 -12.05 -11.72 -2.00
C LEU A 121 -12.59 -13.02 -1.36
N PRO A 122 -11.99 -14.19 -1.64
CA PRO A 122 -12.43 -15.41 -1.01
C PRO A 122 -12.20 -15.35 0.51
N ALA A 123 -13.24 -15.63 1.28
CA ALA A 123 -13.09 -15.90 2.70
C ALA A 123 -12.42 -17.25 2.86
N LEU A 124 -11.22 -17.25 3.43
CA LEU A 124 -10.50 -18.49 3.73
C LEU A 124 -10.91 -19.00 5.12
N PRO A 125 -11.02 -20.32 5.29
CA PRO A 125 -11.29 -20.89 6.60
C PRO A 125 -10.14 -20.62 7.58
N GLY A 126 -10.46 -20.42 8.85
CA GLY A 126 -9.49 -20.17 9.91
C GLY A 126 -9.54 -18.74 10.44
N ALA A 127 -8.47 -18.35 11.13
CA ALA A 127 -8.36 -17.05 11.79
C ALA A 127 -7.97 -15.93 10.79
N LEU A 128 -8.86 -15.61 9.85
CA LEU A 128 -8.62 -14.56 8.85
C LEU A 128 -8.79 -13.17 9.46
N ASP A 129 -7.79 -12.33 9.32
CA ASP A 129 -7.70 -10.97 9.85
C ASP A 129 -7.25 -9.99 8.76
N PHE A 130 -7.17 -8.70 9.07
CA PHE A 130 -6.72 -7.65 8.17
C PHE A 130 -5.69 -6.73 8.84
N GLU A 131 -4.73 -6.21 8.06
CA GLU A 131 -3.63 -5.38 8.55
C GLU A 131 -3.46 -4.12 7.71
N PRO A 132 -4.21 -3.03 7.99
CA PRO A 132 -4.05 -1.76 7.28
C PRO A 132 -2.64 -1.19 7.42
N GLN A 133 -2.03 -0.77 6.32
CA GLN A 133 -0.70 -0.19 6.34
C GLN A 133 -0.40 0.69 5.12
N LEU A 134 0.63 1.51 5.24
CA LEU A 134 1.25 2.14 4.09
C LEU A 134 2.28 1.21 3.46
N ALA A 135 2.41 1.30 2.15
CA ALA A 135 3.45 0.65 1.38
C ALA A 135 4.23 1.67 0.56
N ALA A 136 5.52 1.45 0.39
CA ALA A 136 6.36 2.16 -0.57
C ALA A 136 6.55 1.31 -1.82
N ILE A 137 6.52 1.93 -3.00
CA ILE A 137 6.96 1.37 -4.27
C ILE A 137 8.31 2.01 -4.58
N VAL A 138 9.34 1.18 -4.75
CA VAL A 138 10.70 1.68 -4.89
C VAL A 138 11.26 1.45 -6.28
N ALA A 139 12.22 2.30 -6.66
CA ALA A 139 13.14 2.08 -7.76
C ALA A 139 14.26 1.13 -7.35
N ASP A 140 15.26 0.95 -8.24
CA ASP A 140 16.45 0.19 -7.91
C ASP A 140 17.19 0.80 -6.70
N ALA A 141 17.64 -0.06 -5.80
CA ALA A 141 18.56 0.31 -4.73
C ALA A 141 19.69 -0.72 -4.64
N PRO A 142 20.94 -0.30 -4.40
CA PRO A 142 22.08 -1.20 -4.36
C PRO A 142 21.98 -2.15 -3.17
N ARG A 143 22.68 -3.29 -3.25
CA ARG A 143 22.89 -4.15 -2.08
C ARG A 143 23.63 -3.36 -0.99
N ALA A 144 23.24 -3.55 0.25
CA ALA A 144 23.73 -2.83 1.43
C ALA A 144 23.49 -1.31 1.35
N ALA A 145 22.38 -0.89 0.70
CA ALA A 145 21.97 0.51 0.66
C ALA A 145 21.88 1.11 2.07
N THR A 146 22.29 2.37 2.19
CA THR A 146 22.05 3.17 3.39
C THR A 146 20.58 3.57 3.51
N ALA A 147 20.16 4.08 4.66
CA ALA A 147 18.79 4.60 4.83
C ALA A 147 18.50 5.76 3.85
N ASP A 148 19.47 6.62 3.58
CA ASP A 148 19.32 7.73 2.63
C ASP A 148 19.15 7.21 1.20
N GLN A 149 19.98 6.25 0.77
CA GLN A 149 19.81 5.59 -0.53
C GLN A 149 18.48 4.84 -0.64
N GLY A 150 18.02 4.22 0.45
CA GLY A 150 16.70 3.62 0.52
C GLY A 150 15.58 4.66 0.42
N GLN A 151 15.76 5.82 1.04
CA GLN A 151 14.84 6.96 0.95
C GLN A 151 14.78 7.50 -0.48
N ASP A 152 15.93 7.66 -1.11
CA ASP A 152 16.03 8.14 -2.50
C ASP A 152 15.43 7.15 -3.51
N ALA A 153 15.32 5.87 -3.16
CA ALA A 153 14.68 4.87 -4.00
C ALA A 153 13.15 4.92 -3.96
N ILE A 154 12.53 5.54 -2.95
CA ILE A 154 11.07 5.62 -2.84
C ILE A 154 10.51 6.50 -3.97
N ARG A 155 9.61 5.92 -4.78
CA ARG A 155 8.95 6.62 -5.89
C ARG A 155 7.51 6.95 -5.57
N LEU A 156 6.79 5.98 -5.01
CA LEU A 156 5.37 6.11 -4.73
C LEU A 156 5.04 5.53 -3.35
N LEU A 157 3.95 6.02 -2.80
CA LEU A 157 3.30 5.49 -1.60
C LEU A 157 1.92 4.95 -2.00
N ALA A 158 1.50 3.88 -1.36
CA ALA A 158 0.20 3.25 -1.55
C ALA A 158 -0.42 2.87 -0.20
N LEU A 159 -1.75 2.84 -0.14
CA LEU A 159 -2.48 2.27 0.98
C LEU A 159 -2.73 0.79 0.70
N ALA A 160 -2.33 -0.08 1.61
CA ALA A 160 -2.42 -1.52 1.48
C ALA A 160 -3.15 -2.15 2.67
N CYS A 161 -3.80 -3.27 2.42
CA CYS A 161 -4.45 -4.10 3.42
C CYS A 161 -4.14 -5.57 3.17
N PRO A 162 -3.02 -6.11 3.68
CA PRO A 162 -2.81 -7.54 3.73
C PRO A 162 -3.92 -8.24 4.51
N LEU A 163 -4.44 -9.34 3.98
CA LEU A 163 -5.22 -10.31 4.74
C LEU A 163 -4.26 -11.29 5.42
N ARG A 164 -4.54 -11.64 6.67
CA ARG A 164 -3.67 -12.49 7.47
C ARG A 164 -4.40 -13.70 8.02
N LEU A 165 -3.88 -14.88 7.72
CA LEU A 165 -4.27 -16.11 8.39
C LEU A 165 -3.37 -16.31 9.62
N ARG A 166 -3.89 -16.02 10.81
CA ARG A 166 -3.10 -15.98 12.06
C ARG A 166 -2.58 -17.33 12.51
N GLU A 167 -3.26 -18.40 12.11
CA GLU A 167 -2.91 -19.78 12.48
C GLU A 167 -2.11 -20.50 11.38
N ALA A 168 -1.91 -19.85 10.22
CA ALA A 168 -1.17 -20.44 9.13
C ALA A 168 0.35 -20.34 9.35
N PRO A 169 1.14 -21.26 8.79
CA PRO A 169 2.58 -21.11 8.70
C PRO A 169 2.95 -19.76 8.07
N TRP A 170 4.07 -19.20 8.48
CA TRP A 170 4.50 -17.87 8.08
C TRP A 170 4.44 -17.62 6.56
N ALA A 171 4.87 -18.61 5.76
CA ALA A 171 4.87 -18.53 4.30
C ALA A 171 3.45 -18.40 3.70
N ASP A 172 2.44 -18.98 4.37
CA ASP A 172 1.05 -19.03 3.89
C ASP A 172 0.16 -18.00 4.59
N SER A 173 0.74 -17.23 5.50
CA SER A 173 -0.01 -16.35 6.40
C SER A 173 -0.59 -15.10 5.72
N CYS A 174 -0.15 -14.75 4.50
CA CYS A 174 -0.64 -13.58 3.75
C CYS A 174 -1.18 -14.00 2.37
N PRO A 175 -2.39 -14.56 2.31
CA PRO A 175 -2.95 -15.14 1.08
C PRO A 175 -3.29 -14.10 0.01
N ALA A 176 -3.55 -12.86 0.40
CA ALA A 176 -3.84 -11.75 -0.51
C ALA A 176 -3.55 -10.41 0.14
N THR A 177 -3.25 -9.40 -0.68
CA THR A 177 -3.17 -8.01 -0.25
C THR A 177 -4.03 -7.16 -1.17
N ALA A 178 -4.94 -6.37 -0.61
CA ALA A 178 -5.70 -5.36 -1.34
C ALA A 178 -5.00 -4.00 -1.26
N PHE A 179 -5.11 -3.23 -2.33
CA PHE A 179 -4.57 -1.87 -2.43
C PHE A 179 -5.66 -0.87 -2.76
N ALA A 180 -5.55 0.34 -2.23
CA ALA A 180 -6.32 1.47 -2.73
C ALA A 180 -6.01 1.73 -4.21
N PRO A 181 -6.92 2.37 -4.96
CA PRO A 181 -6.80 2.47 -6.42
C PRO A 181 -5.60 3.29 -6.87
N VAL A 182 -5.10 4.17 -6.02
CA VAL A 182 -4.09 5.17 -6.38
C VAL A 182 -2.82 5.01 -5.55
N ALA A 183 -1.67 5.01 -6.22
CA ALA A 183 -0.38 5.31 -5.62
C ALA A 183 -0.01 6.77 -5.89
N LEU A 184 0.66 7.42 -4.96
CA LEU A 184 1.02 8.84 -5.07
C LEU A 184 2.51 9.08 -4.79
N THR A 185 3.08 10.08 -5.43
CA THR A 185 4.44 10.53 -5.12
C THR A 185 4.47 11.19 -3.73
N PRO A 186 5.55 11.04 -2.94
CA PRO A 186 5.62 11.54 -1.58
C PRO A 186 5.31 13.02 -1.40
N ASP A 187 5.59 13.86 -2.41
CA ASP A 187 5.29 15.30 -2.42
C ASP A 187 3.79 15.62 -2.31
N GLU A 188 2.90 14.71 -2.77
CA GLU A 188 1.45 14.86 -2.64
C GLU A 188 0.97 14.83 -1.17
N LEU A 189 1.80 14.36 -0.25
CA LEU A 189 1.52 14.39 1.18
C LEU A 189 1.90 15.74 1.84
N GLY A 190 2.66 16.60 1.14
CA GLY A 190 3.11 17.87 1.67
C GLY A 190 3.75 17.74 3.06
N PRO A 191 3.31 18.54 4.06
CA PRO A 191 3.89 18.50 5.40
C PRO A 191 3.73 17.17 6.16
N ALA A 192 2.85 16.28 5.69
CA ALA A 192 2.67 14.96 6.29
C ALA A 192 3.78 13.97 5.90
N TRP A 193 4.64 14.31 4.93
CA TRP A 193 5.82 13.55 4.56
C TRP A 193 7.08 14.25 5.06
N GLN A 194 7.75 13.65 6.04
CA GLN A 194 9.00 14.21 6.59
C GLN A 194 10.00 13.09 6.88
N ALA A 195 11.23 13.25 6.40
CA ALA A 195 12.34 12.32 6.65
C ALA A 195 11.98 10.85 6.43
N GLY A 196 11.20 10.54 5.40
CA GLY A 196 10.81 9.17 5.08
C GLY A 196 9.69 8.60 5.96
N VAL A 197 9.03 9.43 6.75
CA VAL A 197 7.88 9.07 7.58
C VAL A 197 6.64 9.79 7.07
N ALA A 198 5.59 9.04 6.80
CA ALA A 198 4.28 9.60 6.48
C ALA A 198 3.42 9.66 7.75
N SER A 199 2.93 10.85 8.08
CA SER A 199 2.09 11.11 9.27
C SER A 199 0.63 11.26 8.85
N LEU A 200 -0.07 10.14 8.68
CA LEU A 200 -1.46 10.08 8.23
C LEU A 200 -2.34 9.37 9.27
N THR A 201 -3.63 9.67 9.20
CA THR A 201 -4.65 8.90 9.90
C THR A 201 -5.39 8.02 8.91
N LEU A 202 -5.38 6.70 9.16
CA LEU A 202 -6.21 5.76 8.43
C LEU A 202 -7.49 5.51 9.22
N GLN A 203 -8.61 5.40 8.53
CA GLN A 203 -9.87 4.96 9.10
C GLN A 203 -10.21 3.58 8.56
N ALA A 204 -10.41 2.62 9.46
CA ALA A 204 -10.88 1.29 9.15
C ALA A 204 -12.31 1.09 9.66
N SER A 205 -13.12 0.39 8.87
CA SER A 205 -14.49 0.01 9.22
C SER A 205 -14.75 -1.42 8.77
N LEU A 206 -15.43 -2.18 9.61
CA LEU A 206 -15.88 -3.54 9.32
C LEU A 206 -17.41 -3.60 9.42
N ASN A 207 -18.08 -4.05 8.37
CA ASN A 207 -19.56 -4.11 8.29
C ASN A 207 -20.23 -2.76 8.62
N GLY A 208 -19.66 -1.67 8.07
CA GLY A 208 -20.13 -0.30 8.29
C GLY A 208 -19.86 0.27 9.69
N ARG A 209 -19.22 -0.50 10.57
CA ARG A 209 -18.85 -0.03 11.92
C ARG A 209 -17.38 0.32 11.96
N LYS A 210 -17.05 1.53 12.39
CA LYS A 210 -15.66 1.95 12.58
C LYS A 210 -14.97 1.04 13.59
N THR A 211 -13.82 0.47 13.21
CA THR A 211 -12.98 -0.36 14.06
C THR A 211 -11.92 0.45 14.79
N GLY A 212 -11.33 1.43 14.11
CA GLY A 212 -10.31 2.29 14.69
C GLY A 212 -9.92 3.47 13.81
N LEU A 213 -9.22 4.41 14.43
CA LEU A 213 -8.36 5.39 13.76
C LEU A 213 -6.92 4.96 13.99
N LEU A 214 -6.14 4.86 12.93
CA LEU A 214 -4.81 4.29 12.93
C LEU A 214 -3.81 5.38 12.57
N ASP A 215 -2.66 5.41 13.24
CA ASP A 215 -1.59 6.39 13.02
C ASP A 215 -0.45 5.73 12.25
N THR A 216 -0.14 6.24 11.06
CA THR A 216 0.90 5.65 10.19
C THR A 216 2.32 5.95 10.62
N ARG A 217 2.53 6.81 11.61
CA ARG A 217 3.86 7.12 12.12
C ARG A 217 4.55 5.87 12.67
N ARG A 218 5.84 5.74 12.40
CA ARG A 218 6.69 4.62 12.82
C ARG A 218 7.93 5.14 13.53
N ALA A 219 8.56 4.26 14.30
CA ALA A 219 9.88 4.52 14.89
C ALA A 219 11.01 4.51 13.84
N TRP A 220 10.76 3.95 12.66
CA TRP A 220 11.69 3.91 11.54
C TRP A 220 11.09 4.58 10.30
N SER A 221 11.96 5.10 9.45
CA SER A 221 11.58 5.65 8.14
C SER A 221 11.41 4.54 7.11
N LEU A 222 10.67 4.82 6.03
CA LEU A 222 10.60 3.92 4.89
C LEU A 222 11.97 3.74 4.20
N GLY A 223 12.87 4.71 4.30
CA GLY A 223 14.25 4.58 3.87
C GLY A 223 15.03 3.53 4.67
N GLN A 224 14.85 3.49 6.00
CA GLN A 224 15.43 2.45 6.84
C GLN A 224 14.83 1.06 6.52
N LEU A 225 13.53 1.01 6.20
CA LEU A 225 12.89 -0.23 5.74
C LEU A 225 13.49 -0.71 4.41
N ALA A 226 13.67 0.19 3.44
CA ALA A 226 14.32 -0.12 2.17
C ALA A 226 15.77 -0.62 2.37
N ALA A 227 16.54 0.04 3.22
CA ALA A 227 17.90 -0.38 3.58
C ALA A 227 17.90 -1.79 4.21
N ALA A 228 16.97 -2.08 5.11
CA ALA A 228 16.83 -3.41 5.71
C ALA A 228 16.51 -4.48 4.66
N CYS A 229 15.62 -4.18 3.69
CA CYS A 229 15.31 -5.08 2.57
C CYS A 229 16.51 -5.28 1.63
N ALA A 230 17.35 -4.25 1.46
CA ALA A 230 18.53 -4.27 0.58
C ALA A 230 19.78 -4.87 1.24
N ARG A 231 19.73 -5.31 2.48
CA ARG A 231 20.90 -5.75 3.25
C ARG A 231 21.72 -6.83 2.55
N THR A 232 21.09 -7.82 1.97
CA THR A 232 21.75 -8.99 1.36
C THR A 232 21.66 -9.03 -0.17
N ARG A 233 20.76 -8.24 -0.76
CA ARG A 233 20.52 -8.17 -2.21
C ARG A 233 20.14 -6.76 -2.62
N ALA A 234 20.30 -6.42 -3.90
CA ALA A 234 19.74 -5.19 -4.44
C ALA A 234 18.20 -5.26 -4.49
N LEU A 235 17.54 -4.11 -4.39
CA LEU A 235 16.12 -3.97 -4.71
C LEU A 235 15.99 -3.63 -6.19
N THR A 236 14.97 -4.18 -6.81
CA THR A 236 14.63 -3.92 -8.21
C THR A 236 13.42 -2.99 -8.28
N ALA A 237 13.43 -2.07 -9.24
CA ALA A 237 12.33 -1.13 -9.51
C ALA A 237 10.99 -1.89 -9.62
N GLY A 238 10.00 -1.48 -8.83
CA GLY A 238 8.74 -2.21 -8.66
C GLY A 238 8.71 -3.16 -7.47
N SER A 239 9.72 -3.15 -6.59
CA SER A 239 9.60 -3.79 -5.28
C SER A 239 8.65 -3.01 -4.39
N LEU A 240 7.81 -3.74 -3.63
CA LEU A 240 6.87 -3.22 -2.64
C LEU A 240 7.38 -3.45 -1.23
N LEU A 241 7.31 -2.42 -0.40
CA LEU A 241 7.76 -2.45 0.99
C LEU A 241 6.62 -1.97 1.90
N GLY A 242 6.03 -2.87 2.66
CA GLY A 242 4.96 -2.56 3.61
C GLY A 242 5.52 -2.13 4.96
N ALA A 243 5.03 -1.02 5.49
CA ALA A 243 5.46 -0.45 6.76
C ALA A 243 5.03 -1.30 7.99
N GLY A 244 4.32 -2.39 7.77
CA GLY A 244 3.76 -3.24 8.82
C GLY A 244 2.43 -2.71 9.37
N PRO A 245 1.73 -3.52 10.18
CA PRO A 245 0.40 -3.19 10.69
C PRO A 245 0.39 -1.83 11.37
N THR A 246 -0.55 -0.97 10.97
CA THR A 246 -0.64 0.40 11.50
C THR A 246 -1.22 0.38 12.91
N PRO A 247 -0.53 0.95 13.93
CA PRO A 247 -1.05 0.98 15.29
C PRO A 247 -2.32 1.82 15.39
N ALA A 248 -3.23 1.39 16.25
CA ALA A 248 -4.43 2.16 16.54
C ALA A 248 -4.11 3.36 17.44
N ALA A 249 -4.46 4.56 16.98
CA ALA A 249 -4.52 5.76 17.83
C ALA A 249 -5.77 5.74 18.71
N SER A 250 -6.87 5.13 18.20
CA SER A 250 -8.07 4.83 18.96
C SER A 250 -8.78 3.62 18.34
N GLY A 251 -9.45 2.79 19.14
CA GLY A 251 -10.05 1.54 18.72
C GLY A 251 -9.00 0.47 18.45
N HIS A 252 -9.17 -0.32 17.40
CA HIS A 252 -8.32 -1.47 17.08
C HIS A 252 -7.96 -1.48 15.59
N SER A 253 -6.72 -1.82 15.26
CA SER A 253 -6.20 -1.90 13.89
C SER A 253 -6.53 -3.23 13.21
N SER A 254 -6.84 -4.27 13.98
CA SER A 254 -7.12 -5.62 13.50
C SER A 254 -8.05 -6.37 14.45
N ILE A 255 -8.59 -7.50 14.01
CA ILE A 255 -9.39 -8.38 14.85
C ILE A 255 -8.54 -8.98 15.97
N GLN A 256 -7.29 -9.39 15.65
CA GLN A 256 -6.37 -9.91 16.65
C GLN A 256 -6.12 -8.90 17.76
N GLN A 257 -5.87 -7.63 17.45
CA GLN A 257 -5.67 -6.59 18.45
C GLN A 257 -6.92 -6.41 19.33
N ARG A 258 -8.10 -6.46 18.71
CA ARG A 258 -9.36 -6.40 19.45
C ARG A 258 -9.53 -7.58 20.42
N ARG A 259 -9.19 -8.80 19.99
CA ARG A 259 -9.24 -10.00 20.83
C ARG A 259 -8.21 -9.93 21.96
N ALA A 260 -7.00 -9.46 21.67
CA ALA A 260 -5.94 -9.27 22.67
C ALA A 260 -6.30 -8.24 23.76
N SER A 261 -7.20 -7.30 23.46
CA SER A 261 -7.76 -6.37 24.48
C SER A 261 -8.90 -6.97 25.31
N GLY A 262 -9.19 -8.27 25.18
CA GLY A 262 -10.22 -8.97 25.93
C GLY A 262 -11.63 -8.88 25.33
N LEU A 263 -11.78 -8.28 24.16
CA LEU A 263 -13.08 -8.17 23.49
C LEU A 263 -13.35 -9.40 22.63
N GLN A 264 -14.57 -9.90 22.68
CA GLN A 264 -14.99 -10.93 21.72
C GLN A 264 -15.09 -10.33 20.31
N ALA A 265 -14.44 -10.96 19.34
CA ALA A 265 -14.53 -10.60 17.94
C ALA A 265 -14.42 -11.87 17.07
N ALA A 266 -15.35 -12.04 16.14
CA ALA A 266 -15.25 -13.08 15.13
C ALA A 266 -14.13 -12.70 14.14
N TRP A 267 -13.43 -13.71 13.62
CA TRP A 267 -12.54 -13.54 12.49
C TRP A 267 -13.36 -13.18 11.24
N LEU A 268 -12.68 -12.65 10.22
CA LEU A 268 -13.33 -12.34 8.95
C LEU A 268 -13.95 -13.60 8.34
N GLN A 269 -15.14 -13.45 7.79
CA GLN A 269 -15.92 -14.52 7.19
C GLN A 269 -16.63 -14.05 5.91
N ALA A 270 -17.16 -14.98 5.14
CA ALA A 270 -17.95 -14.66 3.96
C ALA A 270 -19.12 -13.71 4.32
N GLY A 271 -19.34 -12.71 3.50
CA GLY A 271 -20.32 -11.65 3.71
C GLY A 271 -19.78 -10.40 4.40
N ASP A 272 -18.62 -10.47 5.07
CA ASP A 272 -18.01 -9.30 5.71
C ASP A 272 -17.58 -8.26 4.66
N ALA A 273 -17.76 -6.97 5.02
CA ALA A 273 -17.37 -5.82 4.22
C ALA A 273 -16.33 -4.99 4.98
N LEU A 274 -15.16 -4.81 4.38
CA LEU A 274 -14.06 -4.02 4.92
C LEU A 274 -13.90 -2.74 4.10
N HIS A 275 -13.96 -1.59 4.78
CA HIS A 275 -13.67 -0.28 4.21
C HIS A 275 -12.46 0.33 4.89
N LEU A 276 -11.50 0.81 4.10
CA LEU A 276 -10.28 1.44 4.58
C LEU A 276 -9.96 2.68 3.74
N GLN A 277 -9.70 3.81 4.36
CA GLN A 277 -9.31 5.05 3.69
C GLN A 277 -8.29 5.85 4.49
N ALA A 278 -7.52 6.68 3.78
CA ALA A 278 -6.68 7.72 4.36
C ALA A 278 -7.11 9.08 3.79
N ARG A 279 -7.15 10.09 4.66
CA ARG A 279 -7.43 11.46 4.27
C ARG A 279 -6.33 12.39 4.77
N ALA A 280 -6.08 13.44 4.02
CA ALA A 280 -5.25 14.54 4.48
C ALA A 280 -5.95 15.30 5.63
N LYS A 281 -5.22 16.18 6.32
CA LYS A 281 -5.77 16.95 7.44
C LYS A 281 -6.95 17.87 7.04
N ASP A 282 -6.95 18.33 5.81
CA ASP A 282 -8.03 19.14 5.21
C ASP A 282 -9.23 18.30 4.72
N GLY A 283 -9.15 16.96 4.88
CA GLY A 283 -10.17 16.03 4.43
C GLY A 283 -10.02 15.55 2.99
N ALA A 284 -9.03 16.06 2.23
CA ALA A 284 -8.81 15.65 0.85
C ALA A 284 -8.51 14.14 0.74
N PRO A 285 -9.05 13.45 -0.29
CA PRO A 285 -8.74 12.04 -0.51
C PRO A 285 -7.30 11.89 -0.99
N LEU A 286 -6.58 10.91 -0.42
CA LEU A 286 -5.18 10.65 -0.78
C LEU A 286 -5.07 9.52 -1.80
N PHE A 287 -5.44 8.31 -1.38
CA PHE A 287 -5.25 7.08 -2.15
C PHE A 287 -6.55 6.54 -2.76
N GLY A 288 -7.70 7.16 -2.47
CA GLY A 288 -9.00 6.52 -2.60
C GLY A 288 -9.29 5.60 -1.41
N ALA A 289 -10.25 4.70 -1.56
CA ALA A 289 -10.62 3.74 -0.53
C ALA A 289 -10.37 2.30 -1.01
N ILE A 290 -10.15 1.41 -0.05
CA ILE A 290 -10.28 -0.04 -0.24
C ILE A 290 -11.67 -0.41 0.24
N ASP A 291 -12.47 -1.01 -0.64
CA ASP A 291 -13.85 -1.47 -0.38
C ASP A 291 -13.97 -2.94 -0.78
N LEU A 292 -13.72 -3.82 0.18
CA LEU A 292 -13.73 -5.25 -0.04
C LEU A 292 -15.01 -5.89 0.49
N ARG A 293 -15.45 -6.93 -0.20
CA ARG A 293 -16.43 -7.87 0.31
C ARG A 293 -15.86 -9.28 0.27
N LEU A 294 -15.92 -9.99 1.37
CA LEU A 294 -15.52 -11.38 1.45
C LEU A 294 -16.63 -12.29 0.92
N SER A 295 -16.30 -13.25 0.08
CA SER A 295 -17.25 -14.15 -0.59
C SER A 295 -16.98 -15.61 -0.27
#